data_0f7923d8fdc619904e2e5b65855c33c9
#
_entry.id   0f7923d8fdc619904e2e5b65855c33c9
#
_cell.length_a   1.000
_cell.length_b   1.000
_cell.length_c   1.000
_cell.angle_alpha   90.00
_cell.angle_beta   90.00
_cell.angle_gamma   90.00
#
_symmetry.space_group_name_H-M   'P 1'
#
loop_
_entity.id
_entity.type
_entity.pdbx_description
1 polymer ?
#
loop_
_entity_poly.entity_id
_entity_poly.type
_entity_poly.pdbx_seq_one_letter_code
_entity_poly.pdbx_strand_id
1 'polypeptide(L)'
;RDWSSDVCSSDLVTFQNSPFELHQPFPPSGDQPEAIDRLVEGIEDGLSYQTLLGVTGSGKTYTMANVIARLGRPAIVFAPNKTLAAQLYSEFREFFPNNAVEYFVSYYDYYQPEAYVPQRDLFIEKDSAINEHIEQMRLSCTKSLMERRDVVIVATVSAIYGIGNPNEYHQ
;
A
#
# COMPACT_ATOMS: atom_id res chain seq x y z
N ARG A 1 -23.29 -4.98 -16.90
CA ARG A 1 -22.41 -5.93 -16.23
C ARG A 1 -21.88 -5.32 -14.94
N ASP A 2 -22.10 -6.01 -13.86
CA ASP A 2 -21.73 -5.50 -12.55
C ASP A 2 -20.24 -5.73 -12.29
N TRP A 3 -19.47 -4.65 -12.27
CA TRP A 3 -18.02 -4.69 -12.07
C TRP A 3 -17.61 -5.22 -10.69
N SER A 4 -18.47 -5.08 -9.67
CA SER A 4 -18.16 -5.56 -8.33
C SER A 4 -18.19 -7.08 -8.21
N SER A 5 -18.90 -7.76 -9.10
CA SER A 5 -18.99 -9.21 -9.13
C SER A 5 -18.03 -9.84 -10.15
N ASP A 6 -17.27 -9.02 -10.89
CA ASP A 6 -16.46 -9.47 -12.02
C ASP A 6 -15.05 -9.89 -11.68
N VAL A 7 -14.67 -9.92 -10.39
CA VAL A 7 -13.43 -10.57 -10.00
C VAL A 7 -13.69 -12.07 -10.06
N CYS A 8 -13.59 -12.59 -11.27
CA CYS A 8 -13.77 -14.00 -11.51
C CYS A 8 -12.64 -14.76 -10.82
N SER A 9 -12.95 -15.88 -10.18
CA SER A 9 -11.92 -16.67 -9.51
C SER A 9 -10.80 -17.11 -10.46
N SER A 10 -11.09 -17.15 -11.77
CA SER A 10 -10.07 -17.45 -12.79
C SER A 10 -9.05 -16.32 -13.00
N ASP A 11 -9.37 -15.09 -12.57
CA ASP A 11 -8.46 -13.96 -12.68
C ASP A 11 -7.54 -13.83 -11.47
N LEU A 12 -7.77 -14.62 -10.43
CA LEU A 12 -6.93 -14.65 -9.25
C LEU A 12 -5.80 -15.64 -9.42
N VAL A 13 -4.59 -15.16 -9.28
CA VAL A 13 -3.37 -15.96 -9.42
C VAL A 13 -2.75 -16.14 -8.05
N THR A 14 -2.42 -17.38 -7.72
CA THR A 14 -1.74 -17.72 -6.48
C THR A 14 -0.33 -18.26 -6.77
N PHE A 15 0.57 -18.09 -5.82
CA PHE A 15 1.93 -18.57 -5.95
C PHE A 15 2.26 -19.50 -4.79
N GLN A 16 3.15 -20.44 -5.01
CA GLN A 16 3.52 -21.43 -4.01
C GLN A 16 4.10 -20.75 -2.77
N ASN A 17 3.61 -21.16 -1.60
CA ASN A 17 4.02 -20.64 -0.29
C ASN A 17 3.71 -19.16 -0.08
N SER A 18 2.78 -18.60 -0.85
CA SER A 18 2.36 -17.21 -0.71
C SER A 18 0.90 -17.13 -0.28
N PRO A 19 0.57 -16.29 0.73
CA PRO A 19 -0.81 -16.08 1.14
C PRO A 19 -1.57 -15.09 0.24
N PHE A 20 -0.88 -14.46 -0.72
CA PHE A 20 -1.49 -13.47 -1.58
C PHE A 20 -2.25 -14.09 -2.75
N GLU A 21 -3.38 -13.48 -3.07
CA GLU A 21 -4.17 -13.79 -4.26
C GLU A 21 -4.16 -12.56 -5.16
N LEU A 22 -3.40 -12.63 -6.24
CA LEU A 22 -3.22 -11.51 -7.16
C LEU A 22 -4.31 -11.51 -8.23
N HIS A 23 -5.07 -10.43 -8.33
CA HIS A 23 -6.00 -10.23 -9.43
C HIS A 23 -5.20 -9.81 -10.66
N GLN A 24 -5.12 -10.71 -11.62
CA GLN A 24 -4.30 -10.56 -12.81
C GLN A 24 -5.16 -10.78 -14.06
N PRO A 25 -5.92 -9.74 -14.51
CA PRO A 25 -6.75 -9.86 -15.71
C PRO A 25 -5.92 -9.99 -16.98
N PHE A 26 -4.69 -9.51 -16.95
CA PHE A 26 -3.75 -9.63 -18.06
C PHE A 26 -2.42 -10.17 -17.55
N PRO A 27 -1.78 -11.11 -18.28
CA PRO A 27 -0.44 -11.55 -17.89
C PRO A 27 0.58 -10.42 -18.04
N PRO A 28 1.67 -10.44 -17.27
CA PRO A 28 2.74 -9.47 -17.47
C PRO A 28 3.23 -9.48 -18.89
N SER A 29 3.50 -8.30 -19.44
CA SER A 29 3.91 -8.14 -20.84
C SER A 29 5.14 -7.26 -20.98
N GLY A 30 5.74 -7.26 -22.17
CA GLY A 30 6.94 -6.47 -22.43
C GLY A 30 8.11 -6.91 -21.57
N ASP A 31 8.73 -5.94 -20.87
CA ASP A 31 9.86 -6.18 -19.98
C ASP A 31 9.43 -6.57 -18.56
N GLN A 32 8.14 -6.60 -18.29
CA GLN A 32 7.62 -6.88 -16.94
C GLN A 32 8.01 -8.28 -16.43
N PRO A 33 7.87 -9.37 -17.22
CA PRO A 33 8.25 -10.70 -16.71
C PRO A 33 9.69 -10.77 -16.27
N GLU A 34 10.61 -10.21 -17.05
CA GLU A 34 12.03 -10.19 -16.70
C GLU A 34 12.30 -9.35 -15.46
N ALA A 35 11.67 -8.17 -15.37
CA ALA A 35 11.81 -7.31 -14.21
C ALA A 35 11.31 -7.99 -12.92
N ILE A 36 10.17 -8.67 -13.01
CA ILE A 36 9.61 -9.41 -11.88
C ILE A 36 10.59 -10.51 -11.43
N ASP A 37 11.06 -11.32 -12.37
CA ASP A 37 11.97 -12.42 -12.07
C ASP A 37 13.26 -11.93 -11.43
N ARG A 38 13.83 -10.85 -11.94
CA ARG A 38 15.07 -10.28 -11.40
C ARG A 38 14.88 -9.69 -10.01
N LEU A 39 13.77 -8.99 -9.77
CA LEU A 39 13.49 -8.42 -8.47
C LEU A 39 13.27 -9.51 -7.41
N VAL A 40 12.50 -10.53 -7.74
CA VAL A 40 12.25 -11.66 -6.83
C VAL A 40 13.56 -12.39 -6.53
N GLU A 41 14.33 -12.71 -7.55
CA GLU A 41 15.61 -13.39 -7.39
C GLU A 41 16.57 -12.58 -6.54
N GLY A 42 16.65 -11.27 -6.76
CA GLY A 42 17.50 -10.40 -5.97
C GLY A 42 17.13 -10.39 -4.50
N ILE A 43 15.84 -10.35 -4.17
CA ILE A 43 15.39 -10.38 -2.79
C ILE A 43 15.67 -11.74 -2.14
N GLU A 44 15.44 -12.82 -2.86
CA GLU A 44 15.72 -14.18 -2.38
C GLU A 44 17.22 -14.39 -2.16
N ASP A 45 18.05 -13.76 -2.97
CA ASP A 45 19.51 -13.80 -2.83
C ASP A 45 20.04 -12.86 -1.74
N GLY A 46 19.16 -12.12 -1.07
CA GLY A 46 19.52 -11.26 0.06
C GLY A 46 19.99 -9.87 -0.31
N LEU A 47 19.70 -9.41 -1.54
CA LEU A 47 20.03 -8.03 -1.91
C LEU A 47 19.18 -7.05 -1.11
N SER A 48 19.86 -6.08 -0.48
CA SER A 48 19.20 -5.07 0.35
C SER A 48 18.52 -3.98 -0.49
N TYR A 49 19.05 -3.69 -1.66
CA TYR A 49 18.56 -2.59 -2.50
C TYR A 49 18.49 -3.01 -3.95
N GLN A 50 17.40 -2.64 -4.59
CA GLN A 50 17.22 -2.81 -6.03
C GLN A 50 16.44 -1.62 -6.56
N THR A 51 16.69 -1.22 -7.80
CA THR A 51 15.99 -0.12 -8.44
C THR A 51 15.28 -0.59 -9.69
N LEU A 52 13.99 -0.30 -9.78
CA LEU A 52 13.19 -0.55 -10.99
C LEU A 52 13.03 0.77 -11.73
N LEU A 53 13.60 0.84 -12.92
CA LEU A 53 13.49 1.99 -13.79
C LEU A 53 12.37 1.78 -14.81
N GLY A 54 11.53 2.78 -14.94
CA GLY A 54 10.44 2.76 -15.91
C GLY A 54 9.79 4.12 -16.02
N VAL A 55 9.21 4.39 -17.19
CA VAL A 55 8.48 5.63 -17.38
C VAL A 55 7.12 5.58 -16.67
N THR A 56 6.56 6.74 -16.40
CA THR A 56 5.23 6.87 -15.81
C THR A 56 4.20 6.14 -16.68
N GLY A 57 3.31 5.36 -16.04
CA GLY A 57 2.30 4.59 -16.76
C GLY A 57 2.80 3.27 -17.33
N SER A 58 4.03 2.88 -17.05
CA SER A 58 4.63 1.64 -17.58
C SER A 58 4.21 0.36 -16.84
N GLY A 59 3.32 0.47 -15.87
CA GLY A 59 2.88 -0.69 -15.10
C GLY A 59 3.84 -1.08 -13.99
N LYS A 60 4.59 -0.13 -13.44
CA LYS A 60 5.49 -0.41 -12.32
C LYS A 60 4.76 -0.93 -11.09
N THR A 61 3.57 -0.40 -10.80
CA THR A 61 2.76 -0.85 -9.68
C THR A 61 2.36 -2.32 -9.87
N TYR A 62 1.95 -2.68 -11.08
CA TYR A 62 1.62 -4.06 -11.42
C TYR A 62 2.82 -4.98 -11.27
N THR A 63 3.99 -4.54 -11.71
CA THR A 63 5.25 -5.26 -11.53
C THR A 63 5.52 -5.52 -10.06
N MET A 64 5.38 -4.49 -9.22
CA MET A 64 5.60 -4.62 -7.78
C MET A 64 4.56 -5.51 -7.13
N ALA A 65 3.30 -5.45 -7.56
CA ALA A 65 2.27 -6.36 -7.06
C ALA A 65 2.63 -7.82 -7.32
N ASN A 66 3.15 -8.12 -8.50
CA ASN A 66 3.63 -9.47 -8.83
C ASN A 66 4.78 -9.89 -7.93
N VAL A 67 5.74 -9.00 -7.67
CA VAL A 67 6.86 -9.29 -6.78
C VAL A 67 6.37 -9.61 -5.37
N ILE A 68 5.46 -8.79 -4.84
CA ILE A 68 4.88 -8.99 -3.50
C ILE A 68 4.16 -10.33 -3.42
N ALA A 69 3.34 -10.62 -4.44
CA ALA A 69 2.57 -11.88 -4.47
C ALA A 69 3.49 -13.10 -4.50
N ARG A 70 4.56 -13.05 -5.26
CA ARG A 70 5.49 -14.17 -5.39
C ARG A 70 6.31 -14.40 -4.13
N LEU A 71 6.72 -13.33 -3.45
CA LEU A 71 7.51 -13.44 -2.24
C LEU A 71 6.70 -13.93 -1.04
N GLY A 72 5.42 -13.61 -0.98
CA GLY A 72 4.55 -14.07 0.10
C GLY A 72 4.86 -13.44 1.46
N ARG A 73 5.51 -12.29 1.49
CA ARG A 73 5.89 -11.58 2.71
C ARG A 73 5.09 -10.30 2.85
N PRO A 74 4.82 -9.85 4.08
CA PRO A 74 4.25 -8.52 4.29
C PRO A 74 5.14 -7.45 3.65
N ALA A 75 4.51 -6.44 3.07
CA ALA A 75 5.21 -5.38 2.35
C ALA A 75 4.75 -4.01 2.78
N ILE A 76 5.66 -3.06 2.79
CA ILE A 76 5.36 -1.65 3.02
C ILE A 76 5.75 -0.88 1.76
N VAL A 77 4.81 -0.08 1.27
CA VAL A 77 5.01 0.76 0.08
C VAL A 77 4.98 2.22 0.53
N PHE A 78 6.06 2.93 0.31
CA PHE A 78 6.14 4.33 0.69
C PHE A 78 5.89 5.25 -0.50
N ALA A 79 5.01 6.21 -0.30
CA ALA A 79 4.73 7.26 -1.27
C ALA A 79 5.20 8.61 -0.73
N PRO A 80 5.70 9.50 -1.60
CA PRO A 80 6.22 10.80 -1.16
C PRO A 80 5.14 11.76 -0.66
N ASN A 81 3.89 11.56 -1.04
CA ASN A 81 2.79 12.42 -0.61
C ASN A 81 1.48 11.64 -0.52
N LYS A 82 0.47 12.24 0.11
CA LYS A 82 -0.81 11.58 0.34
C LYS A 82 -1.58 11.28 -0.96
N THR A 83 -1.43 12.11 -1.97
CA THR A 83 -2.14 11.92 -3.25
C THR A 83 -1.66 10.64 -3.93
N LEU A 84 -0.35 10.45 -4.01
CA LEU A 84 0.21 9.24 -4.58
C LEU A 84 -0.06 8.02 -3.69
N ALA A 85 -0.01 8.21 -2.36
CA ALA A 85 -0.35 7.12 -1.43
C ALA A 85 -1.78 6.65 -1.63
N ALA A 86 -2.74 7.57 -1.78
CA ALA A 86 -4.13 7.21 -2.03
C ALA A 86 -4.29 6.47 -3.35
N GLN A 87 -3.59 6.89 -4.38
CA GLN A 87 -3.61 6.23 -5.68
C GLN A 87 -3.05 4.80 -5.58
N LEU A 88 -1.90 4.64 -4.94
CA LEU A 88 -1.29 3.32 -4.75
C LEU A 88 -2.16 2.41 -3.90
N TYR A 89 -2.76 2.95 -2.84
CA TYR A 89 -3.68 2.19 -2.00
C TYR A 89 -4.84 1.64 -2.82
N SER A 90 -5.45 2.47 -3.67
CA SER A 90 -6.53 2.06 -4.55
C SER A 90 -6.08 0.97 -5.52
N GLU A 91 -4.91 1.14 -6.14
CA GLU A 91 -4.36 0.17 -7.08
C GLU A 91 -4.06 -1.17 -6.41
N PHE A 92 -3.43 -1.16 -5.24
CA PHE A 92 -3.11 -2.40 -4.52
C PHE A 92 -4.37 -3.11 -4.02
N ARG A 93 -5.42 -2.39 -3.67
CA ARG A 93 -6.70 -3.01 -3.32
C ARG A 93 -7.33 -3.72 -4.50
N GLU A 94 -7.15 -3.20 -5.70
CA GLU A 94 -7.62 -3.87 -6.92
C GLU A 94 -6.80 -5.12 -7.22
N PHE A 95 -5.49 -5.06 -7.02
CA PHE A 95 -4.62 -6.23 -7.24
C PHE A 95 -4.81 -7.31 -6.18
N PHE A 96 -5.09 -6.92 -4.95
CA PHE A 96 -5.23 -7.86 -3.82
C PHE A 96 -6.61 -7.72 -3.15
N PRO A 97 -7.70 -8.10 -3.83
CA PRO A 97 -9.06 -7.89 -3.32
C PRO A 97 -9.38 -8.69 -2.06
N ASN A 98 -8.69 -9.79 -1.84
CA ASN A 98 -8.94 -10.69 -0.70
C ASN A 98 -7.86 -10.61 0.38
N ASN A 99 -6.88 -9.73 0.22
CA ASN A 99 -5.77 -9.59 1.17
C ASN A 99 -5.88 -8.28 1.95
N ALA A 100 -5.07 -8.16 3.00
CA ALA A 100 -5.08 -6.99 3.85
C ALA A 100 -4.26 -5.87 3.24
N VAL A 101 -4.89 -4.95 2.55
CA VAL A 101 -4.25 -3.74 2.05
C VAL A 101 -4.63 -2.60 2.99
N GLU A 102 -3.63 -2.02 3.65
CA GLU A 102 -3.83 -1.02 4.69
C GLU A 102 -3.23 0.32 4.27
N TYR A 103 -3.77 1.39 4.85
CA TYR A 103 -3.36 2.76 4.53
C TYR A 103 -2.85 3.42 5.81
N PHE A 104 -1.61 3.87 5.78
CA PHE A 104 -0.95 4.42 6.96
C PHE A 104 -0.38 5.80 6.63
N VAL A 105 -1.06 6.85 7.09
CA VAL A 105 -0.67 8.23 6.88
C VAL A 105 -0.51 8.96 8.21
N SER A 106 0.23 10.04 8.21
CA SER A 106 0.41 10.86 9.39
C SER A 106 -0.71 11.90 9.52
N TYR A 107 -0.88 12.42 10.71
CA TYR A 107 -1.77 13.56 10.94
C TYR A 107 -1.38 14.75 10.08
N TYR A 108 -0.10 14.93 9.85
CA TYR A 108 0.45 16.03 9.07
C TYR A 108 -0.07 16.05 7.63
N ASP A 109 -0.31 14.88 7.04
CA ASP A 109 -0.78 14.77 5.66
C ASP A 109 -2.17 15.39 5.45
N TYR A 110 -2.98 15.43 6.50
CA TYR A 110 -4.32 16.00 6.45
C TYR A 110 -4.32 17.51 6.72
N TYR A 111 -3.23 18.04 7.26
CA TYR A 111 -3.12 19.45 7.66
C TYR A 111 -2.27 20.28 6.71
N GLN A 112 -2.03 19.81 5.50
CA GLN A 112 -1.25 20.57 4.52
C GLN A 112 -1.95 21.87 4.14
N PRO A 113 -1.19 22.98 3.97
CA PRO A 113 -1.76 24.31 3.70
C PRO A 113 -2.60 24.42 2.43
N GLU A 114 -2.44 23.50 1.50
CA GLU A 114 -3.21 23.46 0.26
C GLU A 114 -4.71 23.31 0.49
N ALA A 115 -5.09 22.80 1.66
CA ALA A 115 -6.48 22.58 2.03
C ALA A 115 -7.01 23.62 3.02
N TYR A 116 -6.33 24.76 3.15
CA TYR A 116 -6.73 25.78 4.11
C TYR A 116 -8.04 26.45 3.71
N VAL A 117 -9.09 26.16 4.46
CA VAL A 117 -10.40 26.80 4.34
C VAL A 117 -10.58 27.69 5.57
N PRO A 118 -10.81 29.00 5.42
CA PRO A 118 -10.83 29.92 6.55
C PRO A 118 -12.13 29.90 7.36
N GLN A 119 -12.72 28.75 7.59
CA GLN A 119 -13.88 28.58 8.47
C GLN A 119 -13.49 27.77 9.69
N ARG A 120 -13.16 28.49 10.78
CA ARG A 120 -12.62 27.91 12.00
C ARG A 120 -13.51 26.82 12.64
N ASP A 121 -14.82 27.01 12.63
CA ASP A 121 -15.73 26.09 13.33
C ASP A 121 -15.87 24.75 12.59
N LEU A 122 -15.93 24.79 11.27
CA LEU A 122 -15.91 23.59 10.45
C LEU A 122 -14.58 22.84 10.52
N PHE A 123 -13.50 23.58 10.76
CA PHE A 123 -12.17 23.03 10.87
C PHE A 123 -12.00 22.17 12.13
N ILE A 124 -12.54 22.62 13.27
CA ILE A 124 -12.44 21.88 14.54
C ILE A 124 -13.21 20.57 14.47
N GLU A 125 -14.41 20.56 13.92
CA GLU A 125 -15.19 19.32 13.76
C GLU A 125 -14.53 18.35 12.79
N LYS A 126 -13.97 18.84 11.72
CA LYS A 126 -13.22 18.03 10.76
C LYS A 126 -11.95 17.45 11.37
N ASP A 127 -11.27 18.21 12.22
CA ASP A 127 -10.07 17.75 12.91
C ASP A 127 -10.36 16.52 13.77
N SER A 128 -11.42 16.58 14.54
CA SER A 128 -11.80 15.50 15.43
C SER A 128 -12.12 14.23 14.65
N ALA A 129 -12.91 14.35 13.57
CA ALA A 129 -13.26 13.22 12.73
C ALA A 129 -12.06 12.66 11.97
N ILE A 130 -11.17 13.52 11.49
CA ILE A 130 -9.94 13.11 10.80
C ILE A 130 -9.02 12.36 11.75
N ASN A 131 -8.86 12.83 12.98
CA ASN A 131 -8.02 12.19 13.99
C ASN A 131 -8.53 10.80 14.35
N GLU A 132 -9.82 10.65 14.55
CA GLU A 132 -10.42 9.33 14.81
C GLU A 132 -10.20 8.38 13.63
N HIS A 133 -10.38 8.88 12.44
CA HIS A 133 -10.20 8.08 11.22
C HIS A 133 -8.75 7.60 11.06
N ILE A 134 -7.80 8.49 11.31
CA ILE A 134 -6.37 8.15 11.25
C ILE A 134 -6.02 7.12 12.32
N GLU A 135 -6.53 7.27 13.55
CA GLU A 135 -6.30 6.31 14.61
C GLU A 135 -6.86 4.94 14.25
N GLN A 136 -8.07 4.90 13.70
CA GLN A 136 -8.68 3.65 13.26
C GLN A 136 -7.86 2.97 12.17
N MET A 137 -7.36 3.73 11.20
CA MET A 137 -6.50 3.17 10.16
C MET A 137 -5.20 2.63 10.73
N ARG A 138 -4.58 3.33 11.67
CA ARG A 138 -3.34 2.88 12.32
C ARG A 138 -3.56 1.62 13.14
N LEU A 139 -4.66 1.55 13.87
CA LEU A 139 -5.02 0.34 14.62
C LEU A 139 -5.28 -0.84 13.70
N SER A 140 -5.96 -0.59 12.59
CA SER A 140 -6.20 -1.62 11.58
C SER A 140 -4.90 -2.16 11.00
N CYS A 141 -3.94 -1.29 10.67
CA CYS A 141 -2.61 -1.69 10.21
C CYS A 141 -1.91 -2.57 11.23
N THR A 142 -1.90 -2.14 12.49
CA THR A 142 -1.24 -2.87 13.56
C THR A 142 -1.86 -4.25 13.74
N LYS A 143 -3.20 -4.31 13.77
CA LYS A 143 -3.92 -5.56 13.91
C LYS A 143 -3.61 -6.52 12.76
N SER A 144 -3.64 -6.01 11.52
CA SER A 144 -3.33 -6.83 10.35
C SER A 144 -1.91 -7.39 10.40
N LEU A 145 -0.94 -6.57 10.80
CA LEU A 145 0.45 -7.02 10.93
C LEU A 145 0.63 -8.10 11.98
N MET A 146 -0.14 -8.05 13.06
CA MET A 146 -0.06 -9.03 14.14
C MET A 146 -0.77 -10.35 13.81
N GLU A 147 -1.85 -10.28 13.04
CA GLU A 147 -2.72 -11.44 12.82
C GLU A 147 -2.55 -12.08 11.44
N ARG A 148 -2.01 -11.37 10.46
CA ARG A 148 -1.97 -11.82 9.07
C ARG A 148 -0.58 -11.70 8.47
N ARG A 149 -0.31 -12.55 7.48
CA ARG A 149 0.92 -12.51 6.69
C ARG A 149 0.69 -11.87 5.32
N ASP A 150 -0.56 -11.76 4.88
CA ASP A 150 -0.95 -11.22 3.58
C ASP A 150 -1.25 -9.73 3.66
N VAL A 151 -0.28 -8.95 4.14
CA VAL A 151 -0.45 -7.54 4.43
C VAL A 151 0.40 -6.69 3.50
N VAL A 152 -0.24 -5.70 2.87
CA VAL A 152 0.43 -4.63 2.13
C VAL A 152 0.02 -3.30 2.77
N ILE A 153 1.01 -2.57 3.27
CA ILE A 153 0.76 -1.26 3.87
C ILE A 153 1.23 -0.19 2.91
N VAL A 154 0.34 0.73 2.55
CA VAL A 154 0.70 1.91 1.77
C VAL A 154 0.80 3.08 2.73
N ALA A 155 1.98 3.67 2.82
CA ALA A 155 2.28 4.72 3.79
C ALA A 155 2.88 5.94 3.11
N THR A 156 2.71 7.10 3.73
CA THR A 156 3.45 8.29 3.31
C THR A 156 4.80 8.34 4.03
N VAL A 157 5.78 8.96 3.38
CA VAL A 157 7.11 9.14 3.99
C VAL A 157 7.00 9.92 5.31
N SER A 158 6.10 10.90 5.36
CA SER A 158 5.85 11.70 6.56
C SER A 158 5.36 10.86 7.76
N ALA A 159 4.74 9.72 7.51
CA ALA A 159 4.28 8.84 8.58
C ALA A 159 5.44 8.25 9.40
N ILE A 160 6.61 8.06 8.79
CA ILE A 160 7.81 7.60 9.48
C ILE A 160 8.28 8.65 10.49
N TYR A 161 8.29 9.90 10.08
CA TYR A 161 8.70 11.01 10.95
C TYR A 161 7.68 11.29 12.04
N GLY A 162 6.41 11.03 11.77
CA GLY A 162 5.34 11.14 12.76
C GLY A 162 5.36 10.04 13.82
N ILE A 163 6.13 8.99 13.62
CA ILE A 163 6.34 7.94 14.61
C ILE A 163 7.27 8.43 15.74
N GLY A 164 7.94 9.55 15.52
CA GLY A 164 8.47 10.41 16.55
C GLY A 164 9.36 9.74 17.59
N ASN A 165 9.32 10.32 18.76
CA ASN A 165 10.10 9.89 19.90
C ASN A 165 9.50 8.62 20.51
N PRO A 166 10.25 7.49 20.60
CA PRO A 166 9.72 6.26 21.21
C PRO A 166 9.17 6.46 22.63
N ASN A 167 9.67 7.46 23.34
CA ASN A 167 9.19 7.74 24.70
C ASN A 167 7.76 8.26 24.75
N GLU A 168 7.24 8.77 23.65
CA GLU A 168 5.86 9.23 23.57
C GLU A 168 4.86 8.07 23.44
N TYR A 169 5.32 6.92 22.97
CA TYR A 169 4.48 5.74 22.82
C TYR A 169 4.31 4.95 24.12
N HIS A 170 5.11 5.21 25.13
CA HIS A 170 5.08 4.49 26.39
C HIS A 170 4.33 5.25 27.50
N GLN A 171 3.72 6.36 27.15
CA GLN A 171 2.93 7.12 28.13
C GLN A 171 1.44 6.80 28.01
#